data_888658340896030ceeb78b37bd045b61
#
_entry.id   888658340896030ceeb78b37bd045b61
#
_cell.length_a   1.000
_cell.length_b   1.000
_cell.length_c   1.000
_cell.angle_alpha   90.00
_cell.angle_beta   90.00
_cell.angle_gamma   90.00
#
_symmetry.space_group_name_H-M   'P 1'
#
loop_
_entity.id
_entity.type
_entity.pdbx_description
1 polymer ?
#
loop_
_entity_poly.entity_id
_entity_poly.type
_entity_poly.pdbx_seq_one_letter_code
_entity_poly.pdbx_strand_id
1 'polypeptide(L)'
;GKVMDEDAKKDLVSSYLNFRTAYESRGGDRFDFPVGDAYLRFIHIHGYDNVKHMTSDEMDKNVAKTWEEFELISDNSGVELKMDPAKIEPAKKNILSYLLPISGGDSNKKLKVGFIYEKTPQTSEWCYAHELGRQYIDETFGKQIETVSITNVRPKIDDYDAIQKLIDENTDLIFVTSSAMMYASLKQAIAHPKAKILNCSLNISHKYIRTYYTRIHEAKYLTGLIAGVMSKSDRIGYVAGCPLYGVMANVNAFAMGVKAVNPDAKVYVEWNGIKDNDVEARFNELGINCISDQDMITPKKSSRKFGLYINDDGNIRHLAMPVWHWGVFYEKLIQSILSGSWKKEEEGDKVSALNYWWGMSSGAVDIIYGGGLNNETKKIVDLIRESIIKGEFHPFSGELRNQEGKIMNKAGETLDPDEIIEMDWLMDNIVGKIPEYDELSEEYKLLVINQGIIDVNE
;
A
#
# COMPACT_ATOMS: atom_id res chain seq x y z
N GLY A 1 25.02 -11.47 -29.56
CA GLY A 1 25.10 -11.17 -28.14
C GLY A 1 25.39 -12.42 -27.33
N LYS A 2 26.34 -12.36 -26.41
CA LYS A 2 26.56 -13.47 -25.47
C LYS A 2 25.43 -13.49 -24.48
N VAL A 3 24.73 -14.61 -24.35
CA VAL A 3 23.80 -14.85 -23.23
C VAL A 3 24.65 -14.93 -21.97
N MET A 4 24.38 -14.12 -20.98
CA MET A 4 24.97 -14.31 -19.64
C MET A 4 24.45 -15.64 -19.08
N ASP A 5 25.35 -16.48 -18.58
CA ASP A 5 24.93 -17.69 -17.89
C ASP A 5 24.25 -17.35 -16.53
N GLU A 6 23.53 -18.32 -15.98
CA GLU A 6 22.72 -18.12 -14.78
C GLU A 6 23.56 -17.76 -13.54
N ASP A 7 24.73 -18.35 -13.42
CA ASP A 7 25.62 -18.11 -12.30
C ASP A 7 26.21 -16.70 -12.38
N ALA A 8 26.62 -16.26 -13.59
CA ALA A 8 27.09 -14.89 -13.79
C ALA A 8 26.01 -13.84 -13.50
N LYS A 9 24.74 -14.11 -13.81
CA LYS A 9 23.61 -13.21 -13.45
C LYS A 9 23.41 -13.14 -11.95
N LYS A 10 23.45 -14.29 -11.26
CA LYS A 10 23.34 -14.35 -9.78
C LYS A 10 24.50 -13.61 -9.11
N ASP A 11 25.72 -13.82 -9.59
CA ASP A 11 26.91 -13.17 -9.04
C ASP A 11 26.86 -11.67 -9.25
N LEU A 12 26.38 -11.21 -10.40
CA LEU A 12 26.21 -9.78 -10.67
C LEU A 12 25.19 -9.16 -9.73
N VAL A 13 24.02 -9.79 -9.58
CA VAL A 13 22.97 -9.32 -8.66
C VAL A 13 23.46 -9.32 -7.22
N SER A 14 24.11 -10.40 -6.77
CA SER A 14 24.65 -10.51 -5.42
C SER A 14 25.74 -9.47 -5.14
N SER A 15 26.65 -9.28 -6.09
CA SER A 15 27.72 -8.29 -5.99
C SER A 15 27.18 -6.86 -5.93
N TYR A 16 26.17 -6.58 -6.75
CA TYR A 16 25.54 -5.26 -6.76
C TYR A 16 24.75 -4.99 -5.47
N LEU A 17 23.99 -5.97 -4.98
CA LEU A 17 23.27 -5.86 -3.70
C LEU A 17 24.22 -5.62 -2.53
N ASN A 18 25.33 -6.35 -2.49
CA ASN A 18 26.35 -6.18 -1.44
C ASN A 18 26.99 -4.79 -1.52
N PHE A 19 27.32 -4.33 -2.72
CA PHE A 19 27.89 -3.00 -2.93
C PHE A 19 26.92 -1.91 -2.54
N ARG A 20 25.67 -2.01 -2.96
CA ARG A 20 24.59 -1.10 -2.61
C ARG A 20 24.38 -1.03 -1.10
N THR A 21 24.25 -2.18 -0.43
CA THR A 21 24.10 -2.24 1.03
C THR A 21 25.29 -1.58 1.75
N ALA A 22 26.50 -1.81 1.28
CA ALA A 22 27.71 -1.19 1.83
C ALA A 22 27.74 0.34 1.60
N TYR A 23 27.25 0.81 0.47
CA TYR A 23 27.15 2.22 0.14
C TYR A 23 26.09 2.93 0.97
N GLU A 24 24.88 2.38 1.05
CA GLU A 24 23.79 2.91 1.88
C GLU A 24 24.16 2.94 3.37
N SER A 25 24.88 1.93 3.85
CA SER A 25 25.37 1.89 5.24
C SER A 25 26.38 2.99 5.58
N ARG A 26 26.99 3.59 4.57
CA ARG A 26 27.91 4.72 4.70
C ARG A 26 27.26 6.08 4.47
N GLY A 27 25.92 6.12 4.36
CA GLY A 27 25.15 7.33 4.14
C GLY A 27 25.05 7.75 2.66
N GLY A 28 25.41 6.88 1.72
CA GLY A 28 25.17 7.09 0.30
C GLY A 28 23.70 6.87 -0.09
N ASP A 29 23.24 7.63 -1.09
CA ASP A 29 21.89 7.48 -1.61
C ASP A 29 21.81 6.30 -2.61
N ARG A 30 20.80 5.46 -2.50
CA ARG A 30 20.57 4.34 -3.42
C ARG A 30 20.31 4.79 -4.87
N PHE A 31 19.95 6.05 -5.08
CA PHE A 31 19.70 6.62 -6.41
C PHE A 31 20.96 7.06 -7.17
N ASP A 32 22.11 7.03 -6.52
CA ASP A 32 23.39 7.28 -7.20
C ASP A 32 23.81 6.15 -8.17
N PHE A 33 23.05 5.05 -8.21
CA PHE A 33 23.32 3.89 -9.08
C PHE A 33 22.17 3.60 -10.05
N PRO A 34 21.82 4.55 -10.93
CA PRO A 34 20.59 4.45 -11.71
C PRO A 34 20.53 3.20 -12.61
N VAL A 35 21.61 2.85 -13.28
CA VAL A 35 21.63 1.73 -14.23
C VAL A 35 21.52 0.39 -13.50
N GLY A 36 22.35 0.17 -12.49
CA GLY A 36 22.32 -1.08 -11.74
C GLY A 36 21.02 -1.27 -10.95
N ASP A 37 20.47 -0.20 -10.41
CA ASP A 37 19.18 -0.24 -9.73
C ASP A 37 18.04 -0.60 -10.70
N ALA A 38 18.09 -0.09 -11.94
CA ALA A 38 17.13 -0.45 -12.99
C ALA A 38 17.16 -1.96 -13.33
N TYR A 39 18.36 -2.54 -13.45
CA TYR A 39 18.50 -3.98 -13.66
C TYR A 39 17.96 -4.80 -12.50
N LEU A 40 18.29 -4.41 -11.27
CA LEU A 40 17.77 -5.09 -10.08
C LEU A 40 16.27 -5.01 -9.98
N ARG A 41 15.69 -3.84 -10.20
CA ARG A 41 14.24 -3.64 -10.19
C ARG A 41 13.57 -4.48 -11.26
N PHE A 42 14.15 -4.51 -12.45
CA PHE A 42 13.65 -5.34 -13.54
C PHE A 42 13.67 -6.82 -13.16
N ILE A 43 14.78 -7.33 -12.62
CA ILE A 43 14.90 -8.71 -12.16
C ILE A 43 13.93 -8.98 -11.00
N HIS A 44 13.78 -8.04 -10.07
CA HIS A 44 12.87 -8.18 -8.93
C HIS A 44 11.40 -8.21 -9.38
N ILE A 45 11.00 -7.32 -10.29
CA ILE A 45 9.64 -7.24 -10.82
C ILE A 45 9.26 -8.49 -11.60
N HIS A 46 10.14 -8.95 -12.48
CA HIS A 46 9.84 -10.06 -13.38
C HIS A 46 10.21 -11.43 -12.82
N GLY A 47 10.97 -11.48 -11.73
CA GLY A 47 11.51 -12.69 -11.13
C GLY A 47 12.72 -13.24 -11.92
N TYR A 48 13.73 -13.69 -11.18
CA TYR A 48 14.97 -14.22 -11.79
C TYR A 48 14.69 -15.32 -12.83
N ASP A 49 13.81 -16.26 -12.51
CA ASP A 49 13.50 -17.38 -13.41
C ASP A 49 12.90 -16.96 -14.76
N ASN A 50 12.22 -15.83 -14.79
CA ASN A 50 11.63 -15.30 -16.03
C ASN A 50 12.65 -14.52 -16.88
N VAL A 51 13.66 -13.92 -16.26
CA VAL A 51 14.65 -13.08 -16.96
C VAL A 51 15.95 -13.80 -17.31
N LYS A 52 16.25 -14.91 -16.65
CA LYS A 52 17.51 -15.67 -16.83
C LYS A 52 17.76 -16.15 -18.26
N HIS A 53 16.71 -16.30 -19.08
CA HIS A 53 16.80 -16.75 -20.48
C HIS A 53 16.89 -15.59 -21.48
N MET A 54 16.77 -14.33 -21.02
CA MET A 54 16.87 -13.17 -21.90
C MET A 54 18.29 -12.96 -22.38
N THR A 55 18.44 -12.55 -23.64
CA THR A 55 19.73 -12.05 -24.14
C THR A 55 20.05 -10.70 -23.48
N SER A 56 21.32 -10.28 -23.52
CA SER A 56 21.73 -8.97 -23.03
C SER A 56 20.94 -7.84 -23.70
N ASP A 57 20.75 -7.91 -25.02
CA ASP A 57 20.03 -6.89 -25.78
C ASP A 57 18.54 -6.83 -25.42
N GLU A 58 17.90 -7.98 -25.17
CA GLU A 58 16.51 -8.04 -24.70
C GLU A 58 16.40 -7.50 -23.28
N MET A 59 17.36 -7.84 -22.42
CA MET A 59 17.40 -7.34 -21.07
C MET A 59 17.59 -5.82 -21.03
N ASP A 60 18.52 -5.29 -21.82
CA ASP A 60 18.78 -3.85 -21.94
C ASP A 60 17.54 -3.08 -22.39
N LYS A 61 16.85 -3.57 -23.42
CA LYS A 61 15.60 -2.95 -23.92
C LYS A 61 14.49 -2.96 -22.88
N ASN A 62 14.32 -4.08 -22.18
CA ASN A 62 13.28 -4.22 -21.17
C ASN A 62 13.63 -3.42 -19.91
N VAL A 63 14.91 -3.38 -19.51
CA VAL A 63 15.39 -2.55 -18.41
C VAL A 63 15.21 -1.07 -18.74
N ALA A 64 15.58 -0.62 -19.96
CA ALA A 64 15.39 0.77 -20.38
C ALA A 64 13.91 1.17 -20.32
N LYS A 65 13.00 0.32 -20.80
CA LYS A 65 11.56 0.55 -20.72
C LYS A 65 11.07 0.60 -19.27
N THR A 66 11.50 -0.35 -18.45
CA THR A 66 11.16 -0.39 -17.02
C THR A 66 11.77 0.80 -16.28
N TRP A 67 12.99 1.21 -16.68
CA TRP A 67 13.64 2.40 -16.14
C TRP A 67 12.85 3.67 -16.48
N GLU A 68 12.39 3.85 -17.70
CA GLU A 68 11.53 4.97 -18.06
C GLU A 68 10.26 4.99 -17.18
N GLU A 69 9.66 3.85 -16.92
CA GLU A 69 8.51 3.71 -16.05
C GLU A 69 8.85 4.05 -14.58
N PHE A 70 10.03 3.67 -14.09
CA PHE A 70 10.48 3.94 -12.72
C PHE A 70 11.21 5.28 -12.55
N GLU A 71 11.82 5.81 -13.58
CA GLU A 71 12.41 7.16 -13.57
C GLU A 71 11.33 8.22 -13.36
N LEU A 72 10.12 7.94 -13.83
CA LEU A 72 8.93 8.72 -13.52
C LEU A 72 8.56 8.69 -12.02
N ILE A 73 8.94 7.64 -11.30
CA ILE A 73 8.70 7.47 -9.87
C ILE A 73 9.87 7.97 -9.03
N SER A 74 11.09 7.81 -9.53
CA SER A 74 12.35 8.13 -8.82
C SER A 74 13.02 9.40 -9.29
N ASP A 75 12.29 10.30 -9.86
CA ASP A 75 12.78 11.49 -10.54
C ASP A 75 14.10 12.10 -10.00
N ASN A 76 14.94 12.49 -10.95
CA ASN A 76 16.09 13.40 -10.82
C ASN A 76 15.75 14.79 -10.26
N SER A 77 14.60 15.01 -9.71
CA SER A 77 14.12 16.28 -9.17
C SER A 77 14.67 16.62 -7.79
N GLY A 78 15.65 15.87 -7.29
CA GLY A 78 16.25 16.14 -5.97
C GLY A 78 15.27 15.97 -4.80
N VAL A 79 14.08 15.42 -5.03
CA VAL A 79 13.34 14.78 -3.96
C VAL A 79 14.03 13.46 -3.74
N GLU A 80 15.08 13.52 -2.97
CA GLU A 80 15.51 12.38 -2.21
C GLU A 80 14.23 11.75 -1.67
N LEU A 81 13.90 10.54 -2.13
CA LEU A 81 13.22 9.63 -1.26
C LEU A 81 14.19 9.45 -0.10
N LYS A 82 14.22 10.47 0.75
CA LYS A 82 14.63 10.30 2.11
C LYS A 82 13.56 9.44 2.74
N MET A 83 13.53 8.18 2.38
CA MET A 83 13.56 7.21 3.43
C MET A 83 14.86 7.52 4.14
N ASP A 84 14.80 8.59 4.92
CA ASP A 84 15.86 8.87 5.88
C ASP A 84 15.89 7.61 6.73
N PRO A 85 16.88 6.67 6.53
CA PRO A 85 17.01 5.52 7.39
C PRO A 85 17.24 5.95 8.84
N ALA A 86 17.52 7.26 9.07
CA ALA A 86 17.60 7.89 10.36
C ALA A 86 16.28 8.50 10.84
N LYS A 87 15.25 8.63 9.96
CA LYS A 87 13.88 9.02 10.38
C LYS A 87 12.86 7.89 10.39
N ILE A 88 13.11 6.80 9.68
CA ILE A 88 12.91 5.52 10.32
C ILE A 88 14.01 5.55 11.37
N GLU A 89 13.72 6.06 12.58
CA GLU A 89 14.61 5.73 13.68
C GLU A 89 14.69 4.21 13.58
N PRO A 90 15.81 3.63 13.13
CA PRO A 90 16.07 2.27 13.50
C PRO A 90 15.99 2.41 15.00
N ALA A 91 14.93 1.82 15.61
CA ALA A 91 14.78 1.85 17.06
C ALA A 91 16.18 1.71 17.54
N LYS A 92 16.81 2.84 17.93
CA LYS A 92 18.29 3.05 18.04
C LYS A 92 18.85 1.70 18.26
N LYS A 93 19.51 1.12 17.23
CA LYS A 93 19.96 -0.26 17.34
C LYS A 93 20.77 -0.25 18.60
N ASN A 94 20.08 -0.49 19.69
CA ASN A 94 20.70 -0.67 20.96
C ASN A 94 21.41 -1.97 20.70
N ILE A 95 22.67 -1.88 20.27
CA ILE A 95 23.55 -3.03 20.11
C ILE A 95 23.41 -3.91 21.36
N LEU A 96 23.07 -3.33 22.50
CA LEU A 96 22.67 -4.04 23.70
C LEU A 96 21.38 -4.87 23.57
N SER A 97 20.40 -4.50 22.73
CA SER A 97 19.18 -5.31 22.58
C SER A 97 19.41 -6.59 21.79
N TYR A 98 20.47 -6.63 20.96
CA TYR A 98 20.97 -7.86 20.33
C TYR A 98 21.88 -8.68 21.23
N LEU A 99 22.35 -8.11 22.35
CA LEU A 99 23.24 -8.75 23.31
C LEU A 99 22.51 -9.21 24.58
N LEU A 100 21.25 -8.82 24.77
CA LEU A 100 20.45 -9.38 25.85
C LEU A 100 20.02 -10.79 25.42
N PRO A 101 20.37 -11.83 26.16
CA PRO A 101 19.83 -13.15 25.92
C PRO A 101 18.30 -13.05 26.04
N ILE A 102 17.60 -13.51 25.00
CA ILE A 102 16.15 -13.68 25.01
C ILE A 102 15.87 -14.58 26.20
N SER A 103 15.39 -14.00 27.29
CA SER A 103 15.13 -14.71 28.51
C SER A 103 13.99 -15.70 28.27
N GLY A 104 14.35 -16.99 28.15
CA GLY A 104 13.43 -18.09 28.32
C GLY A 104 12.89 -18.80 27.08
N GLY A 105 13.60 -18.80 25.96
CA GLY A 105 13.27 -19.65 24.82
C GLY A 105 14.54 -20.30 24.25
N ASP A 106 14.37 -21.51 23.72
CA ASP A 106 15.42 -22.26 23.03
C ASP A 106 16.12 -21.34 22.01
N SER A 107 17.41 -21.04 22.22
CA SER A 107 18.14 -19.99 21.49
C SER A 107 18.35 -20.26 19.97
N ASN A 108 17.69 -21.29 19.46
CA ASN A 108 17.76 -21.73 18.05
C ASN A 108 16.41 -21.73 17.31
N LYS A 109 15.29 -21.39 17.98
CA LYS A 109 13.98 -21.41 17.31
C LYS A 109 13.74 -20.08 16.61
N LYS A 110 13.65 -20.12 15.27
CA LYS A 110 13.22 -18.97 14.46
C LYS A 110 11.72 -18.70 14.66
N LEU A 111 11.32 -17.43 14.64
CA LEU A 111 9.92 -17.06 14.57
C LEU A 111 9.39 -17.35 13.16
N LYS A 112 8.40 -18.24 13.05
CA LYS A 112 7.78 -18.59 11.77
C LYS A 112 6.61 -17.65 11.49
N VAL A 113 6.65 -16.96 10.34
CA VAL A 113 5.66 -15.96 9.93
C VAL A 113 5.01 -16.41 8.63
N GLY A 114 3.68 -16.56 8.63
CA GLY A 114 2.89 -17.00 7.49
C GLY A 114 2.11 -15.86 6.85
N PHE A 115 2.00 -15.91 5.53
CA PHE A 115 1.21 -14.97 4.73
C PHE A 115 0.21 -15.73 3.87
N ILE A 116 -1.03 -15.23 3.82
CA ILE A 116 -2.10 -15.80 2.98
C ILE A 116 -2.53 -14.74 2.00
N TYR A 117 -2.43 -15.07 0.70
CA TYR A 117 -2.77 -14.22 -0.42
C TYR A 117 -3.95 -14.79 -1.21
N GLU A 118 -4.91 -13.95 -1.55
CA GLU A 118 -6.06 -14.33 -2.36
C GLU A 118 -5.68 -14.64 -3.81
N LYS A 119 -4.71 -13.93 -4.35
CA LYS A 119 -4.15 -14.12 -5.69
C LYS A 119 -2.64 -14.30 -5.60
N THR A 120 -1.97 -14.42 -6.73
CA THR A 120 -0.50 -14.38 -6.73
C THR A 120 0.01 -12.93 -6.72
N PRO A 121 1.18 -12.64 -6.15
CA PRO A 121 1.79 -11.32 -6.24
C PRO A 121 2.04 -10.84 -7.68
N GLN A 122 2.13 -11.76 -8.65
CA GLN A 122 2.33 -11.43 -10.06
C GLN A 122 1.05 -10.97 -10.76
N THR A 123 -0.12 -11.24 -10.21
CA THR A 123 -1.42 -10.97 -10.84
C THR A 123 -2.30 -10.00 -10.07
N SER A 124 -1.90 -9.64 -8.85
CA SER A 124 -2.64 -8.71 -7.97
C SER A 124 -1.70 -7.68 -7.40
N GLU A 125 -2.00 -6.41 -7.63
CA GLU A 125 -1.28 -5.26 -7.08
C GLU A 125 -1.29 -5.31 -5.55
N TRP A 126 -2.43 -5.66 -4.97
CA TRP A 126 -2.61 -5.80 -3.52
C TRP A 126 -1.71 -6.87 -2.92
N CYS A 127 -1.75 -8.08 -3.49
CA CYS A 127 -0.89 -9.18 -3.03
C CYS A 127 0.60 -8.84 -3.25
N TYR A 128 0.93 -8.11 -4.32
CA TYR A 128 2.29 -7.68 -4.58
C TYR A 128 2.81 -6.69 -3.53
N ALA A 129 1.99 -5.74 -3.11
CA ALA A 129 2.36 -4.80 -2.05
C ALA A 129 2.68 -5.53 -0.74
N HIS A 130 1.88 -6.51 -0.35
CA HIS A 130 2.12 -7.33 0.84
C HIS A 130 3.35 -8.23 0.70
N GLU A 131 3.59 -8.77 -0.50
CA GLU A 131 4.77 -9.59 -0.78
C GLU A 131 6.07 -8.77 -0.68
N LEU A 132 6.08 -7.52 -1.14
CA LEU A 132 7.20 -6.61 -0.90
C LEU A 132 7.45 -6.41 0.60
N GLY A 133 6.38 -6.33 1.39
CA GLY A 133 6.48 -6.28 2.85
C GLY A 133 7.08 -7.56 3.45
N ARG A 134 6.69 -8.73 2.94
CA ARG A 134 7.26 -10.01 3.38
C ARG A 134 8.75 -10.09 3.05
N GLN A 135 9.16 -9.72 1.84
CA GLN A 135 10.56 -9.70 1.45
C GLN A 135 11.38 -8.72 2.30
N TYR A 136 10.82 -7.56 2.59
CA TYR A 136 11.46 -6.58 3.48
C TYR A 136 11.78 -7.16 4.86
N ILE A 137 10.86 -7.89 5.49
CA ILE A 137 11.13 -8.50 6.79
C ILE A 137 12.10 -9.68 6.71
N ASP A 138 12.09 -10.46 5.62
CA ASP A 138 13.10 -11.50 5.39
C ASP A 138 14.52 -10.91 5.37
N GLU A 139 14.70 -9.78 4.70
CA GLU A 139 15.97 -9.07 4.65
C GLU A 139 16.34 -8.44 6.02
N THR A 140 15.35 -7.82 6.68
CA THR A 140 15.57 -7.10 7.95
C THR A 140 15.95 -8.03 9.10
N PHE A 141 15.25 -9.14 9.23
CA PHE A 141 15.44 -10.08 10.36
C PHE A 141 16.36 -11.24 10.04
N GLY A 142 16.55 -11.57 8.78
CA GLY A 142 17.46 -12.60 8.33
C GLY A 142 17.23 -13.95 9.03
N LYS A 143 18.21 -14.40 9.83
CA LYS A 143 18.15 -15.72 10.51
C LYS A 143 17.20 -15.78 11.70
N GLN A 144 16.64 -14.66 12.15
CA GLN A 144 15.77 -14.63 13.32
C GLN A 144 14.35 -15.10 13.01
N ILE A 145 13.93 -14.96 11.75
CA ILE A 145 12.61 -15.38 11.29
C ILE A 145 12.70 -16.38 10.13
N GLU A 146 11.56 -17.00 9.85
CA GLU A 146 11.32 -17.79 8.65
C GLU A 146 9.95 -17.39 8.10
N THR A 147 9.86 -16.96 6.84
CA THR A 147 8.58 -16.63 6.25
C THR A 147 8.11 -17.70 5.29
N VAL A 148 6.80 -17.93 5.26
CA VAL A 148 6.10 -18.80 4.31
C VAL A 148 4.90 -18.07 3.75
N SER A 149 4.50 -18.39 2.52
CA SER A 149 3.30 -17.82 1.91
C SER A 149 2.46 -18.88 1.20
N ILE A 150 1.14 -18.68 1.24
CA ILE A 150 0.17 -19.48 0.46
C ILE A 150 -0.57 -18.52 -0.45
N THR A 151 -0.56 -18.81 -1.74
CA THR A 151 -1.17 -17.98 -2.79
C THR A 151 -2.40 -18.65 -3.40
N ASN A 152 -3.23 -17.87 -4.12
CA ASN A 152 -4.45 -18.34 -4.78
C ASN A 152 -5.46 -18.98 -3.81
N VAL A 153 -5.54 -18.44 -2.60
CA VAL A 153 -6.49 -18.88 -1.59
C VAL A 153 -7.83 -18.20 -1.85
N ARG A 154 -8.85 -18.98 -2.14
CA ARG A 154 -10.19 -18.48 -2.47
C ARG A 154 -10.98 -18.22 -1.18
N PRO A 155 -11.47 -17.00 -0.96
CA PRO A 155 -12.33 -16.69 0.18
C PRO A 155 -13.55 -17.61 0.23
N LYS A 156 -13.94 -18.04 1.43
CA LYS A 156 -15.07 -18.95 1.73
C LYS A 156 -14.96 -20.38 1.15
N ILE A 157 -13.86 -20.70 0.46
CA ILE A 157 -13.64 -22.02 -0.15
C ILE A 157 -12.39 -22.68 0.45
N ASP A 158 -11.23 -22.04 0.34
CA ASP A 158 -9.94 -22.61 0.75
C ASP A 158 -9.32 -21.88 1.96
N ASP A 159 -9.85 -20.72 2.32
CA ASP A 159 -9.24 -19.81 3.31
C ASP A 159 -9.15 -20.44 4.71
N TYR A 160 -10.17 -21.15 5.14
CA TYR A 160 -10.15 -21.85 6.43
C TYR A 160 -9.05 -22.91 6.48
N ASP A 161 -8.94 -23.74 5.45
CA ASP A 161 -7.95 -24.82 5.37
C ASP A 161 -6.54 -24.28 5.18
N ALA A 162 -6.37 -23.17 4.46
CA ALA A 162 -5.08 -22.51 4.31
C ALA A 162 -4.54 -21.95 5.65
N ILE A 163 -5.41 -21.34 6.47
CA ILE A 163 -5.04 -20.88 7.81
C ILE A 163 -4.73 -22.09 8.71
N GLN A 164 -5.58 -23.13 8.67
CA GLN A 164 -5.38 -24.35 9.45
C GLN A 164 -4.03 -25.00 9.13
N LYS A 165 -3.66 -25.07 7.85
CA LYS A 165 -2.37 -25.62 7.42
C LYS A 165 -1.19 -24.87 8.07
N LEU A 166 -1.22 -23.54 8.09
CA LEU A 166 -0.16 -22.77 8.74
C LEU A 166 -0.12 -22.99 10.26
N ILE A 167 -1.26 -23.16 10.91
CA ILE A 167 -1.36 -23.49 12.34
C ILE A 167 -0.73 -24.87 12.59
N ASP A 168 -1.10 -25.89 11.81
CA ASP A 168 -0.58 -27.25 11.92
C ASP A 168 0.94 -27.33 11.69
N GLU A 169 1.46 -26.44 10.85
CA GLU A 169 2.89 -26.27 10.60
C GLU A 169 3.61 -25.46 11.71
N ASN A 170 2.94 -25.17 12.83
CA ASN A 170 3.45 -24.37 13.95
C ASN A 170 3.92 -22.97 13.55
N THR A 171 3.18 -22.29 12.70
CA THR A 171 3.43 -20.90 12.36
C THR A 171 3.06 -20.01 13.55
N ASP A 172 4.01 -19.17 13.99
CA ASP A 172 3.87 -18.37 15.21
C ASP A 172 3.01 -17.11 14.98
N LEU A 173 3.02 -16.57 13.77
CA LEU A 173 2.30 -15.35 13.36
C LEU A 173 1.78 -15.52 11.94
N ILE A 174 0.49 -15.26 11.74
CA ILE A 174 -0.18 -15.41 10.44
C ILE A 174 -0.82 -14.09 10.02
N PHE A 175 -0.43 -13.59 8.86
CA PHE A 175 -1.04 -12.44 8.20
C PHE A 175 -1.96 -12.92 7.09
N VAL A 176 -3.26 -12.66 7.23
CA VAL A 176 -4.27 -12.89 6.20
C VAL A 176 -4.52 -11.56 5.49
N THR A 177 -4.07 -11.43 4.27
CA THR A 177 -3.96 -10.13 3.58
C THR A 177 -5.24 -9.69 2.85
N SER A 178 -6.32 -10.43 2.96
CA SER A 178 -7.62 -10.10 2.35
C SER A 178 -8.73 -10.01 3.40
N SER A 179 -9.46 -8.91 3.37
CA SER A 179 -10.66 -8.72 4.19
C SER A 179 -11.77 -9.73 3.86
N ALA A 180 -11.81 -10.24 2.63
CA ALA A 180 -12.75 -11.29 2.21
C ALA A 180 -12.57 -12.60 2.99
N MET A 181 -11.42 -12.82 3.63
CA MET A 181 -11.11 -14.00 4.46
C MET A 181 -11.32 -13.74 5.96
N MET A 182 -11.97 -12.64 6.34
CA MET A 182 -12.14 -12.26 7.75
C MET A 182 -12.88 -13.31 8.55
N TYR A 183 -13.94 -13.89 8.00
CA TYR A 183 -14.73 -14.91 8.69
C TYR A 183 -13.91 -16.18 9.03
N ALA A 184 -13.12 -16.67 8.08
CA ALA A 184 -12.22 -17.79 8.30
C ALA A 184 -11.13 -17.46 9.32
N SER A 185 -10.55 -16.25 9.23
CA SER A 185 -9.57 -15.75 10.18
C SER A 185 -10.10 -15.71 11.61
N LEU A 186 -11.31 -15.20 11.80
CA LEU A 186 -11.96 -15.11 13.10
C LEU A 186 -12.28 -16.52 13.66
N LYS A 187 -12.84 -17.39 12.83
CA LYS A 187 -13.18 -18.77 13.23
C LYS A 187 -11.95 -19.54 13.67
N GLN A 188 -10.84 -19.40 12.95
CA GLN A 188 -9.56 -20.03 13.31
C GLN A 188 -8.94 -19.41 14.58
N ALA A 189 -9.03 -18.09 14.76
CA ALA A 189 -8.54 -17.42 15.96
C ALA A 189 -9.31 -17.87 17.23
N ILE A 190 -10.61 -18.09 17.12
CA ILE A 190 -11.44 -18.62 18.21
C ILE A 190 -11.08 -20.08 18.53
N ALA A 191 -10.91 -20.90 17.48
CA ALA A 191 -10.55 -22.32 17.64
C ALA A 191 -9.12 -22.53 18.18
N HIS A 192 -8.21 -21.62 17.85
CA HIS A 192 -6.79 -21.67 18.17
C HIS A 192 -6.31 -20.40 18.90
N PRO A 193 -6.70 -20.17 20.18
CA PRO A 193 -6.41 -18.91 20.88
C PRO A 193 -4.92 -18.60 21.06
N LYS A 194 -4.04 -19.58 20.87
CA LYS A 194 -2.58 -19.41 20.95
C LYS A 194 -1.95 -18.95 19.63
N ALA A 195 -2.66 -19.12 18.51
CA ALA A 195 -2.21 -18.68 17.20
C ALA A 195 -2.39 -17.16 17.08
N LYS A 196 -1.35 -16.46 16.65
CA LYS A 196 -1.42 -15.02 16.38
C LYS A 196 -1.88 -14.82 14.95
N ILE A 197 -3.16 -14.51 14.76
CA ILE A 197 -3.76 -14.29 13.45
C ILE A 197 -4.17 -12.83 13.34
N LEU A 198 -3.70 -12.16 12.28
CA LEU A 198 -4.12 -10.81 11.92
C LEU A 198 -4.77 -10.82 10.54
N ASN A 199 -5.86 -10.07 10.40
CA ASN A 199 -6.53 -9.90 9.12
C ASN A 199 -6.38 -8.46 8.63
N CYS A 200 -6.03 -8.29 7.36
CA CYS A 200 -5.97 -6.97 6.72
C CYS A 200 -7.38 -6.51 6.35
N SER A 201 -8.00 -5.78 7.27
CA SER A 201 -9.34 -5.23 7.12
C SER A 201 -9.55 -4.01 8.02
N LEU A 202 -10.55 -3.19 7.70
CA LEU A 202 -10.85 -1.97 8.46
C LEU A 202 -11.93 -2.14 9.52
N ASN A 203 -12.88 -3.07 9.37
CA ASN A 203 -14.15 -2.88 10.07
C ASN A 203 -14.51 -3.86 11.17
N ILE A 204 -13.77 -4.90 11.47
CA ILE A 204 -14.26 -5.82 12.49
C ILE A 204 -13.36 -5.80 13.71
N SER A 205 -13.84 -5.12 14.75
CA SER A 205 -13.25 -5.22 16.08
C SER A 205 -13.77 -6.49 16.77
N HIS A 206 -12.92 -7.46 17.01
CA HIS A 206 -13.28 -8.67 17.72
C HIS A 206 -12.19 -9.08 18.71
N LYS A 207 -12.56 -9.42 19.95
CA LYS A 207 -11.59 -9.75 21.02
C LYS A 207 -10.60 -10.88 20.70
N TYR A 208 -10.87 -11.72 19.72
CA TYR A 208 -10.05 -12.87 19.36
C TYR A 208 -9.13 -12.63 18.16
N ILE A 209 -9.31 -11.54 17.40
CA ILE A 209 -8.53 -11.27 16.20
C ILE A 209 -8.11 -9.81 16.18
N ARG A 210 -6.88 -9.55 15.74
CA ARG A 210 -6.40 -8.21 15.44
C ARG A 210 -6.55 -7.92 13.96
N THR A 211 -7.00 -6.72 13.64
CA THR A 211 -7.05 -6.22 12.28
C THR A 211 -5.98 -5.18 12.05
N TYR A 212 -5.57 -5.01 10.81
CA TYR A 212 -4.62 -3.97 10.44
C TYR A 212 -4.96 -3.38 9.08
N TYR A 213 -4.71 -2.09 8.94
CA TYR A 213 -4.84 -1.36 7.68
C TYR A 213 -4.05 -0.06 7.74
N THR A 214 -4.06 0.71 6.65
CA THR A 214 -3.33 1.98 6.58
C THR A 214 -4.25 3.15 6.29
N ARG A 215 -3.85 4.34 6.74
CA ARG A 215 -4.51 5.61 6.42
C ARG A 215 -4.01 6.16 5.08
N ILE A 216 -4.24 5.40 4.00
CA ILE A 216 -3.83 5.79 2.65
C ILE A 216 -4.49 7.10 2.19
N HIS A 217 -5.61 7.50 2.77
CA HIS A 217 -6.27 8.77 2.52
C HIS A 217 -5.36 9.98 2.82
N GLU A 218 -4.38 9.85 3.72
CA GLU A 218 -3.39 10.90 3.97
C GLU A 218 -2.55 11.17 2.70
N ALA A 219 -2.09 10.12 2.02
CA ALA A 219 -1.37 10.25 0.75
C ALA A 219 -2.30 10.68 -0.40
N LYS A 220 -3.57 10.25 -0.39
CA LYS A 220 -4.57 10.69 -1.37
C LYS A 220 -4.83 12.19 -1.28
N TYR A 221 -4.86 12.76 -0.09
CA TYR A 221 -4.94 14.21 0.08
C TYR A 221 -3.77 14.93 -0.60
N LEU A 222 -2.55 14.45 -0.41
CA LEU A 222 -1.36 15.03 -1.03
C LEU A 222 -1.38 14.90 -2.57
N THR A 223 -1.81 13.75 -3.10
CA THR A 223 -1.98 13.60 -4.56
C THR A 223 -3.08 14.50 -5.09
N GLY A 224 -4.13 14.76 -4.30
CA GLY A 224 -5.16 15.73 -4.62
C GLY A 224 -4.63 17.17 -4.72
N LEU A 225 -3.76 17.60 -3.79
CA LEU A 225 -3.07 18.89 -3.87
C LEU A 225 -2.30 19.01 -5.20
N ILE A 226 -1.52 17.96 -5.53
CA ILE A 226 -0.74 17.92 -6.78
C ILE A 226 -1.69 18.03 -8.00
N ALA A 227 -2.75 17.26 -8.02
CA ALA A 227 -3.70 17.27 -9.12
C ALA A 227 -4.33 18.65 -9.32
N GLY A 228 -4.74 19.30 -8.22
CA GLY A 228 -5.34 20.65 -8.27
C GLY A 228 -4.39 21.73 -8.78
N VAL A 229 -3.07 21.62 -8.48
CA VAL A 229 -2.05 22.55 -8.98
C VAL A 229 -1.67 22.25 -10.44
N MET A 230 -1.56 20.96 -10.80
CA MET A 230 -0.97 20.53 -12.07
C MET A 230 -1.99 20.39 -13.20
N SER A 231 -3.28 20.25 -12.90
CA SER A 231 -4.34 20.20 -13.91
C SER A 231 -4.46 21.54 -14.62
N LYS A 232 -4.55 21.50 -15.96
CA LYS A 232 -4.80 22.67 -16.78
C LYS A 232 -6.29 22.97 -16.97
N SER A 233 -7.14 22.04 -16.57
CA SER A 233 -8.59 22.17 -16.60
C SER A 233 -9.14 22.03 -15.18
N ASP A 234 -10.32 22.59 -14.95
CA ASP A 234 -11.03 22.42 -13.66
C ASP A 234 -11.72 21.04 -13.55
N ARG A 235 -11.30 20.08 -14.36
CA ARG A 235 -11.79 18.71 -14.39
C ARG A 235 -10.66 17.73 -14.13
N ILE A 236 -10.81 16.95 -13.08
CA ILE A 236 -9.81 15.97 -12.65
C ILE A 236 -10.50 14.61 -12.50
N GLY A 237 -9.91 13.56 -13.02
CA GLY A 237 -10.43 12.19 -12.94
C GLY A 237 -9.94 11.46 -11.70
N TYR A 238 -10.81 10.67 -11.11
CA TYR A 238 -10.45 9.71 -10.06
C TYR A 238 -11.07 8.36 -10.37
N VAL A 239 -10.24 7.34 -10.45
CA VAL A 239 -10.67 5.95 -10.67
C VAL A 239 -10.71 5.24 -9.32
N ALA A 240 -11.89 4.79 -8.92
CA ALA A 240 -12.09 3.98 -7.73
C ALA A 240 -12.38 2.52 -8.10
N GLY A 241 -12.09 1.58 -7.21
CA GLY A 241 -12.38 0.16 -7.42
C GLY A 241 -13.87 -0.13 -7.21
N CYS A 242 -14.27 -0.26 -5.97
CA CYS A 242 -15.66 -0.45 -5.55
C CYS A 242 -15.89 0.17 -4.16
N PRO A 243 -17.13 0.36 -3.72
CA PRO A 243 -17.45 1.06 -2.47
C PRO A 243 -17.22 0.17 -1.24
N LEU A 244 -15.95 -0.02 -0.88
CA LEU A 244 -15.53 -0.70 0.33
C LEU A 244 -15.26 0.31 1.46
N TYR A 245 -15.17 -0.18 2.69
CA TYR A 245 -14.74 0.63 3.83
C TYR A 245 -13.42 1.37 3.54
N GLY A 246 -13.38 2.66 3.85
CA GLY A 246 -12.25 3.54 3.61
C GLY A 246 -12.09 4.04 2.16
N VAL A 247 -12.80 3.48 1.17
CA VAL A 247 -12.66 3.93 -0.23
C VAL A 247 -13.23 5.33 -0.42
N MET A 248 -14.41 5.63 0.15
CA MET A 248 -14.97 6.98 0.08
C MET A 248 -14.06 8.00 0.78
N ALA A 249 -13.42 7.62 1.89
CA ALA A 249 -12.42 8.46 2.54
C ALA A 249 -11.24 8.77 1.61
N ASN A 250 -10.77 7.80 0.81
CA ASN A 250 -9.71 8.04 -0.16
C ASN A 250 -10.13 9.02 -1.26
N VAL A 251 -11.33 8.82 -1.82
CA VAL A 251 -11.91 9.72 -2.85
C VAL A 251 -12.08 11.12 -2.30
N ASN A 252 -12.67 11.24 -1.10
CA ASN A 252 -12.94 12.53 -0.46
C ASN A 252 -11.63 13.24 -0.06
N ALA A 253 -10.65 12.54 0.48
CA ALA A 253 -9.35 13.14 0.82
C ALA A 253 -8.65 13.71 -0.43
N PHE A 254 -8.69 12.98 -1.55
CA PHE A 254 -8.19 13.48 -2.82
C PHE A 254 -8.93 14.74 -3.27
N ALA A 255 -10.26 14.72 -3.25
CA ALA A 255 -11.09 15.87 -3.63
C ALA A 255 -10.86 17.09 -2.74
N MET A 256 -10.64 16.87 -1.43
CA MET A 256 -10.28 17.93 -0.48
C MET A 256 -8.92 18.53 -0.81
N GLY A 257 -7.93 17.70 -1.14
CA GLY A 257 -6.62 18.18 -1.60
C GLY A 257 -6.74 19.04 -2.86
N VAL A 258 -7.53 18.62 -3.84
CA VAL A 258 -7.83 19.42 -5.04
C VAL A 258 -8.46 20.76 -4.66
N LYS A 259 -9.52 20.74 -3.85
CA LYS A 259 -10.28 21.92 -3.43
C LYS A 259 -9.43 22.93 -2.67
N ALA A 260 -8.47 22.46 -1.89
CA ALA A 260 -7.59 23.31 -1.08
C ALA A 260 -6.72 24.25 -1.92
N VAL A 261 -6.38 23.86 -3.15
CA VAL A 261 -5.52 24.64 -4.07
C VAL A 261 -6.23 25.14 -5.32
N ASN A 262 -7.33 24.49 -5.70
CA ASN A 262 -8.19 24.91 -6.81
C ASN A 262 -9.67 24.72 -6.42
N PRO A 263 -10.30 25.73 -5.77
CA PRO A 263 -11.69 25.63 -5.30
C PRO A 263 -12.74 25.44 -6.39
N ASP A 264 -12.44 25.84 -7.62
CA ASP A 264 -13.35 25.75 -8.78
C ASP A 264 -13.29 24.35 -9.43
N ALA A 265 -12.23 23.59 -9.18
CA ALA A 265 -12.05 22.28 -9.78
C ALA A 265 -13.04 21.25 -9.25
N LYS A 266 -13.49 20.38 -10.16
CA LYS A 266 -14.34 19.22 -9.87
C LYS A 266 -13.59 17.92 -10.09
N VAL A 267 -13.78 16.97 -9.17
CA VAL A 267 -13.25 15.61 -9.25
C VAL A 267 -14.34 14.70 -9.79
N TYR A 268 -14.10 14.13 -10.97
CA TYR A 268 -15.01 13.19 -11.63
C TYR A 268 -14.62 11.78 -11.20
N VAL A 269 -15.46 11.13 -10.40
CA VAL A 269 -15.24 9.77 -9.93
C VAL A 269 -15.87 8.77 -10.88
N GLU A 270 -15.05 7.80 -11.30
CA GLU A 270 -15.49 6.63 -12.07
C GLU A 270 -15.07 5.36 -11.35
N TRP A 271 -15.82 4.29 -11.54
CA TRP A 271 -15.66 3.05 -10.77
C TRP A 271 -15.35 1.86 -11.68
N ASN A 272 -14.19 1.27 -11.50
CA ASN A 272 -13.80 0.04 -12.22
C ASN A 272 -14.67 -1.16 -11.86
N GLY A 273 -15.32 -1.12 -10.71
CA GLY A 273 -16.21 -2.19 -10.25
C GLY A 273 -17.57 -2.24 -10.92
N ILE A 274 -17.98 -1.20 -11.65
CA ILE A 274 -19.25 -1.17 -12.36
C ILE A 274 -19.17 -2.06 -13.62
N LYS A 275 -20.22 -2.82 -13.88
CA LYS A 275 -20.36 -3.63 -15.10
C LYS A 275 -20.24 -2.75 -16.35
N ASP A 276 -19.48 -3.21 -17.34
CA ASP A 276 -19.40 -2.63 -18.66
C ASP A 276 -19.00 -1.12 -18.67
N ASN A 277 -18.36 -0.63 -17.59
CA ASN A 277 -17.90 0.75 -17.49
C ASN A 277 -16.56 0.93 -18.20
N ASP A 278 -16.54 1.74 -19.26
CA ASP A 278 -15.32 2.18 -19.93
C ASP A 278 -14.88 3.54 -19.37
N VAL A 279 -14.12 3.49 -18.30
CA VAL A 279 -13.61 4.67 -17.57
C VAL A 279 -12.75 5.55 -18.48
N GLU A 280 -11.96 4.96 -19.37
CA GLU A 280 -11.10 5.71 -20.29
C GLU A 280 -11.92 6.47 -21.32
N ALA A 281 -12.89 5.82 -21.96
CA ALA A 281 -13.79 6.47 -22.90
C ALA A 281 -14.54 7.61 -22.22
N ARG A 282 -14.99 7.42 -20.98
CA ARG A 282 -15.69 8.45 -20.21
C ARG A 282 -14.83 9.68 -19.92
N PHE A 283 -13.58 9.49 -19.49
CA PHE A 283 -12.67 10.61 -19.25
C PHE A 283 -12.28 11.33 -20.55
N ASN A 284 -12.09 10.59 -21.64
CA ASN A 284 -11.82 11.19 -22.96
C ASN A 284 -13.00 12.04 -23.43
N GLU A 285 -14.25 11.59 -23.30
CA GLU A 285 -15.45 12.34 -23.63
C GLU A 285 -15.55 13.65 -22.83
N LEU A 286 -15.16 13.61 -21.55
CA LEU A 286 -15.16 14.78 -20.66
C LEU A 286 -13.95 15.70 -20.85
N GLY A 287 -12.97 15.33 -21.67
CA GLY A 287 -11.71 16.05 -21.86
C GLY A 287 -10.84 16.06 -20.59
N ILE A 288 -10.93 15.01 -19.79
CA ILE A 288 -10.16 14.86 -18.56
C ILE A 288 -8.84 14.16 -18.89
N ASN A 289 -7.73 14.80 -18.56
CA ASN A 289 -6.40 14.27 -18.78
C ASN A 289 -5.55 14.17 -17.52
N CYS A 290 -5.89 14.84 -16.42
CA CYS A 290 -5.27 14.66 -15.11
C CYS A 290 -6.07 13.62 -14.34
N ILE A 291 -5.48 12.46 -14.07
CA ILE A 291 -6.20 11.28 -13.57
C ILE A 291 -5.44 10.65 -12.41
N SER A 292 -6.14 10.40 -11.30
CA SER A 292 -5.71 9.50 -10.24
C SER A 292 -6.31 8.12 -10.49
N ASP A 293 -5.46 7.14 -10.77
CA ASP A 293 -5.84 5.76 -11.05
C ASP A 293 -5.34 4.83 -9.94
N GLN A 294 -5.30 3.53 -10.19
CA GLN A 294 -4.77 2.55 -9.25
C GLN A 294 -3.36 2.93 -8.78
N ASP A 295 -3.05 2.66 -7.51
CA ASP A 295 -1.83 3.17 -6.88
C ASP A 295 -0.60 2.30 -7.13
N MET A 296 -0.77 1.12 -7.71
CA MET A 296 0.30 0.18 -7.99
C MET A 296 -0.03 -0.63 -9.24
N ILE A 297 1.00 -1.12 -9.91
CA ILE A 297 0.89 -2.07 -11.02
C ILE A 297 1.47 -3.42 -10.62
N THR A 298 0.95 -4.51 -11.21
CA THR A 298 1.55 -5.82 -11.03
C THR A 298 2.80 -5.99 -11.89
N PRO A 299 3.73 -6.87 -11.51
CA PRO A 299 4.92 -7.17 -12.32
C PRO A 299 4.62 -7.61 -13.76
N LYS A 300 3.41 -8.13 -14.02
CA LYS A 300 2.98 -8.58 -15.36
C LYS A 300 2.25 -7.52 -16.18
N LYS A 301 1.80 -6.44 -15.56
CA LYS A 301 1.13 -5.34 -16.27
C LYS A 301 2.15 -4.31 -16.73
N SER A 302 2.18 -4.04 -18.02
CA SER A 302 2.99 -2.96 -18.61
C SER A 302 2.22 -1.65 -18.77
N SER A 303 1.09 -1.50 -18.10
CA SER A 303 0.30 -0.27 -18.14
C SER A 303 1.09 0.87 -17.50
N ARG A 304 1.10 2.02 -18.17
CA ARG A 304 1.63 3.28 -17.62
C ARG A 304 0.55 4.09 -16.84
N LYS A 305 -0.70 3.60 -16.82
CA LYS A 305 -1.83 4.28 -16.17
C LYS A 305 -1.93 3.82 -14.72
N PHE A 306 -1.15 4.46 -13.83
CA PHE A 306 -1.16 4.22 -12.40
C PHE A 306 -0.75 5.47 -11.62
N GLY A 307 -1.12 5.55 -10.36
CA GLY A 307 -0.92 6.72 -9.54
C GLY A 307 -1.63 7.95 -10.09
N LEU A 308 -1.06 9.11 -9.87
CA LEU A 308 -1.52 10.37 -10.43
C LEU A 308 -0.70 10.73 -11.67
N TYR A 309 -1.34 10.89 -12.81
CA TYR A 309 -0.68 11.21 -14.07
C TYR A 309 -1.48 12.19 -14.93
N ILE A 310 -0.80 12.80 -15.89
CA ILE A 310 -1.40 13.54 -16.99
C ILE A 310 -1.26 12.71 -18.27
N ASN A 311 -2.35 12.52 -18.97
CA ASN A 311 -2.40 11.88 -20.27
C ASN A 311 -2.55 12.94 -21.37
N ASP A 312 -1.46 13.27 -22.01
CA ASP A 312 -1.46 14.19 -23.17
C ASP A 312 -1.45 13.34 -24.46
N ASP A 313 -2.65 13.00 -24.95
CA ASP A 313 -2.86 12.22 -26.19
C ASP A 313 -2.07 10.89 -26.23
N GLY A 314 -2.08 10.15 -25.13
CA GLY A 314 -1.37 8.87 -24.99
C GLY A 314 0.05 9.00 -24.43
N ASN A 315 0.58 10.20 -24.30
CA ASN A 315 1.83 10.44 -23.60
C ASN A 315 1.57 10.62 -22.10
N ILE A 316 1.86 9.59 -21.33
CA ILE A 316 1.65 9.56 -19.88
C ILE A 316 2.83 10.23 -19.16
N ARG A 317 2.51 11.26 -18.38
CA ARG A 317 3.45 11.95 -17.51
C ARG A 317 3.01 11.79 -16.06
N HIS A 318 3.74 10.95 -15.30
CA HIS A 318 3.46 10.70 -13.91
C HIS A 318 3.81 11.91 -13.03
N LEU A 319 2.93 12.19 -12.08
CA LEU A 319 3.09 13.28 -11.12
C LEU A 319 3.43 12.77 -9.72
N ALA A 320 2.70 11.77 -9.24
CA ALA A 320 2.92 11.18 -7.94
C ALA A 320 2.21 9.83 -7.80
N MET A 321 2.57 9.07 -6.79
CA MET A 321 1.94 7.81 -6.44
C MET A 321 1.92 7.63 -4.92
N PRO A 322 0.78 7.31 -4.30
CA PRO A 322 0.75 6.82 -2.93
C PRO A 322 1.44 5.45 -2.83
N VAL A 323 2.07 5.17 -1.70
CA VAL A 323 2.72 3.89 -1.45
C VAL A 323 2.37 3.31 -0.10
N TRP A 324 2.25 1.99 -0.04
CA TRP A 324 2.12 1.21 1.18
C TRP A 324 3.48 0.61 1.55
N HIS A 325 3.92 0.86 2.76
CA HIS A 325 5.11 0.24 3.36
C HIS A 325 4.69 -0.84 4.35
N TRP A 326 4.05 -1.89 3.88
CA TRP A 326 3.62 -3.02 4.72
C TRP A 326 4.76 -3.63 5.51
N GLY A 327 5.98 -3.63 4.96
CA GLY A 327 7.18 -4.09 5.64
C GLY A 327 7.45 -3.38 6.96
N VAL A 328 7.23 -2.08 7.03
CA VAL A 328 7.36 -1.28 8.26
C VAL A 328 6.36 -1.73 9.32
N PHE A 329 5.12 -2.02 8.92
CA PHE A 329 4.11 -2.57 9.81
C PHE A 329 4.51 -3.95 10.34
N TYR A 330 4.87 -4.86 9.43
CA TYR A 330 5.29 -6.22 9.79
C TYR A 330 6.52 -6.22 10.68
N GLU A 331 7.51 -5.38 10.39
CA GLU A 331 8.72 -5.22 11.22
C GLU A 331 8.37 -4.85 12.66
N LYS A 332 7.59 -3.80 12.86
CA LYS A 332 7.22 -3.33 14.20
C LYS A 332 6.44 -4.39 14.98
N LEU A 333 5.57 -5.13 14.30
CA LEU A 333 4.80 -6.19 14.92
C LEU A 333 5.67 -7.37 15.32
N ILE A 334 6.58 -7.80 14.44
CA ILE A 334 7.56 -8.86 14.74
C ILE A 334 8.46 -8.45 15.90
N GLN A 335 8.94 -7.21 15.92
CA GLN A 335 9.72 -6.67 17.05
C GLN A 335 8.94 -6.74 18.36
N SER A 336 7.63 -6.46 18.35
CA SER A 336 6.81 -6.55 19.56
C SER A 336 6.68 -7.98 20.08
N ILE A 337 6.66 -8.96 19.20
CA ILE A 337 6.64 -10.39 19.57
C ILE A 337 8.00 -10.80 20.10
N LEU A 338 9.09 -10.48 19.41
CA LEU A 338 10.45 -10.84 19.80
C LEU A 338 10.88 -10.19 21.14
N SER A 339 10.42 -8.97 21.42
CA SER A 339 10.68 -8.27 22.68
C SER A 339 9.75 -8.69 23.82
N GLY A 340 8.73 -9.50 23.55
CA GLY A 340 7.72 -9.92 24.53
C GLY A 340 6.69 -8.86 24.88
N SER A 341 6.69 -7.69 24.22
CA SER A 341 5.68 -6.63 24.46
C SER A 341 4.29 -7.03 23.97
N TRP A 342 4.19 -7.91 22.98
CA TRP A 342 2.93 -8.50 22.54
C TRP A 342 2.15 -9.16 23.69
N LYS A 343 2.84 -9.91 24.58
CA LYS A 343 2.22 -10.58 25.73
C LYS A 343 1.67 -9.59 26.74
N LYS A 344 2.34 -8.45 26.95
CA LYS A 344 1.89 -7.41 27.89
C LYS A 344 0.60 -6.75 27.42
N GLU A 345 0.40 -6.65 26.10
CA GLU A 345 -0.85 -6.14 25.54
C GLU A 345 -2.00 -7.14 25.71
N GLU A 346 -1.73 -8.44 25.68
CA GLU A 346 -2.73 -9.50 25.89
C GLU A 346 -3.16 -9.65 27.36
N GLU A 347 -2.28 -9.31 28.32
CA GLU A 347 -2.53 -9.42 29.76
C GLU A 347 -3.26 -8.20 30.34
N GLY A 348 -3.43 -7.14 29.57
CA GLY A 348 -4.19 -5.95 30.01
C GLY A 348 -5.68 -6.21 30.08
N ASP A 349 -6.37 -5.71 31.11
CA ASP A 349 -7.82 -5.86 31.35
C ASP A 349 -8.73 -5.25 30.26
N LYS A 350 -8.17 -4.62 29.24
CA LYS A 350 -8.85 -4.14 28.06
C LYS A 350 -8.41 -4.95 26.84
N VAL A 351 -8.94 -6.15 26.71
CA VAL A 351 -8.98 -6.87 25.45
C VAL A 351 -10.00 -6.18 24.53
N SER A 352 -9.72 -4.93 24.16
CA SER A 352 -10.30 -4.36 22.96
C SER A 352 -9.49 -4.88 21.81
N ALA A 353 -10.12 -5.39 20.79
CA ALA A 353 -9.46 -5.73 19.55
C ALA A 353 -8.61 -4.54 19.13
N LEU A 354 -7.31 -4.71 19.16
CA LEU A 354 -6.38 -3.68 18.72
C LEU A 354 -6.42 -3.67 17.21
N ASN A 355 -7.14 -2.70 16.68
CA ASN A 355 -7.11 -2.42 15.26
C ASN A 355 -5.93 -1.49 14.99
N TYR A 356 -4.94 -1.99 14.25
CA TYR A 356 -3.82 -1.18 13.80
C TYR A 356 -4.24 -0.38 12.56
N TRP A 357 -4.34 0.92 12.70
CA TRP A 357 -4.66 1.81 11.60
C TRP A 357 -3.60 2.89 11.46
N TRP A 358 -2.56 2.58 10.69
CA TRP A 358 -1.34 3.36 10.62
C TRP A 358 -1.27 4.21 9.36
N GLY A 359 -0.71 5.40 9.49
CA GLY A 359 -0.56 6.37 8.42
C GLY A 359 0.89 6.81 8.22
N MET A 360 1.07 8.01 7.69
CA MET A 360 2.38 8.59 7.39
C MET A 360 3.25 8.76 8.63
N SER A 361 2.69 9.12 9.77
CA SER A 361 3.42 9.28 11.03
C SER A 361 4.14 8.02 11.49
N SER A 362 3.65 6.85 11.10
CA SER A 362 4.28 5.56 11.41
C SER A 362 5.23 5.07 10.33
N GLY A 363 5.25 5.72 9.17
CA GLY A 363 5.99 5.27 7.98
C GLY A 363 5.28 4.16 7.19
N ALA A 364 4.04 3.79 7.55
CA ALA A 364 3.29 2.75 6.83
C ALA A 364 2.72 3.22 5.49
N VAL A 365 2.60 4.54 5.32
CA VAL A 365 2.11 5.20 4.11
C VAL A 365 3.05 6.33 3.75
N ASP A 366 3.29 6.52 2.47
CA ASP A 366 4.01 7.68 1.96
C ASP A 366 3.56 8.02 0.52
N ILE A 367 4.21 9.00 -0.08
CA ILE A 367 4.00 9.43 -1.45
C ILE A 367 5.34 9.44 -2.19
N ILE A 368 5.33 8.99 -3.44
CA ILE A 368 6.46 9.09 -4.36
C ILE A 368 6.12 10.11 -5.44
N TYR A 369 7.04 11.00 -5.74
CA TYR A 369 6.89 11.98 -6.80
C TYR A 369 7.40 11.47 -8.13
N GLY A 370 6.70 11.82 -9.20
CA GLY A 370 7.11 11.57 -10.58
C GLY A 370 7.88 12.74 -11.18
N GLY A 371 8.65 12.47 -12.24
CA GLY A 371 9.45 13.45 -12.97
C GLY A 371 8.68 14.61 -13.60
N GLY A 372 7.36 14.44 -13.73
CA GLY A 372 6.48 15.50 -14.23
C GLY A 372 6.18 16.65 -13.25
N LEU A 373 6.60 16.53 -11.99
CA LEU A 373 6.27 17.49 -10.95
C LEU A 373 7.36 18.57 -10.79
N ASN A 374 6.96 19.84 -10.76
CA ASN A 374 7.91 20.94 -10.53
C ASN A 374 8.31 21.09 -9.05
N ASN A 375 9.46 21.74 -8.81
CA ASN A 375 10.04 21.86 -7.47
C ASN A 375 9.18 22.73 -6.52
N GLU A 376 8.47 23.71 -7.02
CA GLU A 376 7.61 24.58 -6.21
C GLU A 376 6.46 23.79 -5.64
N THR A 377 5.78 22.98 -6.47
CA THR A 377 4.70 22.11 -6.02
C THR A 377 5.20 21.07 -5.02
N LYS A 378 6.38 20.47 -5.26
CA LYS A 378 6.99 19.52 -4.32
C LYS A 378 7.18 20.13 -2.94
N LYS A 379 7.75 21.32 -2.86
CA LYS A 379 7.98 22.02 -1.58
C LYS A 379 6.69 22.26 -0.79
N ILE A 380 5.61 22.63 -1.48
CA ILE A 380 4.31 22.85 -0.84
C ILE A 380 3.77 21.52 -0.31
N VAL A 381 3.82 20.48 -1.12
CA VAL A 381 3.33 19.15 -0.73
C VAL A 381 4.16 18.57 0.41
N ASP A 382 5.49 18.73 0.39
CA ASP A 382 6.37 18.27 1.48
C ASP A 382 6.07 18.98 2.80
N LEU A 383 5.76 20.27 2.77
CA LEU A 383 5.37 21.02 3.96
C LEU A 383 4.09 20.43 4.61
N ILE A 384 3.07 20.16 3.80
CA ILE A 384 1.83 19.55 4.27
C ILE A 384 2.06 18.10 4.73
N ARG A 385 2.87 17.35 3.97
CA ARG A 385 3.27 15.99 4.33
C ARG A 385 3.94 15.95 5.71
N GLU A 386 4.87 16.87 5.97
CA GLU A 386 5.51 16.97 7.28
C GLU A 386 4.50 17.31 8.39
N SER A 387 3.54 18.18 8.14
CA SER A 387 2.49 18.51 9.11
C SER A 387 1.60 17.31 9.41
N ILE A 388 1.28 16.47 8.42
CA ILE A 388 0.57 15.21 8.62
C ILE A 388 1.40 14.24 9.50
N ILE A 389 2.69 14.08 9.17
CA ILE A 389 3.61 13.21 9.92
C ILE A 389 3.73 13.62 11.38
N LYS A 390 3.74 14.93 11.65
CA LYS A 390 3.80 15.49 13.00
C LYS A 390 2.46 15.49 13.75
N GLY A 391 1.35 15.16 13.06
CA GLY A 391 0.01 15.24 13.61
C GLY A 391 -0.52 16.67 13.78
N GLU A 392 0.10 17.65 13.14
CA GLU A 392 -0.31 19.06 13.15
C GLU A 392 -1.45 19.34 12.17
N PHE A 393 -1.60 18.50 11.17
CA PHE A 393 -2.66 18.57 10.17
C PHE A 393 -3.30 17.19 9.96
N HIS A 394 -4.62 17.18 9.86
CA HIS A 394 -5.40 16.00 9.52
C HIS A 394 -6.33 16.31 8.33
N PRO A 395 -6.34 15.49 7.26
CA PRO A 395 -7.16 15.78 6.08
C PRO A 395 -8.64 16.04 6.40
N PHE A 396 -9.25 15.27 7.31
CA PHE A 396 -10.65 15.37 7.68
C PHE A 396 -10.92 16.32 8.87
N SER A 397 -10.17 17.41 8.95
CA SER A 397 -10.38 18.48 9.92
C SER A 397 -11.09 19.67 9.26
N GLY A 398 -11.93 20.37 10.04
CA GLY A 398 -12.63 21.56 9.58
C GLY A 398 -13.99 21.29 8.95
N GLU A 399 -14.64 22.32 8.39
CA GLU A 399 -15.98 22.16 7.82
C GLU A 399 -15.93 21.36 6.50
N LEU A 400 -16.67 20.26 6.48
CA LEU A 400 -16.83 19.38 5.33
C LEU A 400 -18.29 19.32 4.92
N ARG A 401 -18.55 19.35 3.61
CA ARG A 401 -19.89 19.27 3.04
C ARG A 401 -19.97 18.16 2.01
N ASN A 402 -21.11 17.46 2.01
CA ASN A 402 -21.41 16.48 0.96
C ASN A 402 -21.93 17.17 -0.32
N GLN A 403 -22.19 16.38 -1.35
CA GLN A 403 -22.68 16.85 -2.67
C GLN A 403 -24.01 17.66 -2.58
N GLU A 404 -24.82 17.43 -1.56
CA GLU A 404 -26.10 18.13 -1.32
C GLU A 404 -25.91 19.40 -0.48
N GLY A 405 -24.67 19.72 -0.09
CA GLY A 405 -24.36 20.89 0.74
C GLY A 405 -24.60 20.67 2.26
N LYS A 406 -24.94 19.45 2.68
CA LYS A 406 -25.10 19.11 4.10
C LYS A 406 -23.73 19.11 4.78
N ILE A 407 -23.67 19.72 5.98
CA ILE A 407 -22.46 19.70 6.80
C ILE A 407 -22.28 18.30 7.39
N MET A 408 -21.16 17.67 7.02
CA MET A 408 -20.74 16.34 7.49
C MET A 408 -19.72 16.43 8.63
N ASN A 409 -18.93 17.51 8.68
CA ASN A 409 -18.06 17.85 9.81
C ASN A 409 -18.11 19.36 10.04
N LYS A 410 -18.03 19.80 11.28
CA LYS A 410 -18.10 21.23 11.61
C LYS A 410 -16.73 21.88 11.65
N ALA A 411 -16.71 23.20 11.51
CA ALA A 411 -15.48 23.97 11.67
C ALA A 411 -14.88 23.73 13.09
N GLY A 412 -13.59 23.42 13.12
CA GLY A 412 -12.83 23.14 14.36
C GLY A 412 -12.95 21.71 14.89
N GLU A 413 -13.74 20.85 14.25
CA GLU A 413 -13.83 19.43 14.55
C GLU A 413 -12.99 18.60 13.57
N THR A 414 -12.68 17.38 13.95
CA THR A 414 -12.03 16.37 13.09
C THR A 414 -12.87 15.10 13.17
N LEU A 415 -13.15 14.49 12.02
CA LEU A 415 -13.85 13.20 11.98
C LEU A 415 -13.06 12.15 12.77
N ASP A 416 -13.78 11.33 13.51
CA ASP A 416 -13.15 10.23 14.22
C ASP A 416 -12.80 9.04 13.26
N PRO A 417 -12.00 8.08 13.71
CA PRO A 417 -11.61 6.94 12.88
C PRO A 417 -12.77 6.15 12.31
N ASP A 418 -13.83 5.91 13.07
CA ASP A 418 -14.97 5.11 12.63
C ASP A 418 -15.77 5.87 11.57
N GLU A 419 -15.99 7.18 11.73
CA GLU A 419 -16.63 8.05 10.75
C GLU A 419 -15.84 8.10 9.42
N ILE A 420 -14.51 8.04 9.48
CA ILE A 420 -13.66 8.01 8.27
C ILE A 420 -13.74 6.64 7.59
N ILE A 421 -13.70 5.56 8.36
CA ILE A 421 -13.74 4.19 7.83
C ILE A 421 -15.10 3.88 7.18
N GLU A 422 -16.17 4.24 7.87
CA GLU A 422 -17.56 3.96 7.46
C GLU A 422 -18.16 5.03 6.55
N MET A 423 -17.36 5.98 6.08
CA MET A 423 -17.80 7.08 5.23
C MET A 423 -18.58 6.57 4.02
N ASP A 424 -19.81 7.04 3.85
CA ASP A 424 -20.79 6.64 2.82
C ASP A 424 -21.27 7.82 1.93
N TRP A 425 -20.54 8.91 1.94
CA TRP A 425 -20.87 10.14 1.22
C TRP A 425 -19.66 10.66 0.42
N LEU A 426 -19.95 11.54 -0.56
CA LEU A 426 -18.95 12.20 -1.40
C LEU A 426 -18.95 13.72 -1.15
N MET A 427 -17.76 14.34 -1.26
CA MET A 427 -17.56 15.79 -1.10
C MET A 427 -18.30 16.61 -2.17
N ASP A 428 -18.63 17.85 -1.84
CA ASP A 428 -19.36 18.82 -2.68
C ASP A 428 -18.68 19.20 -4.01
N ASN A 429 -17.37 18.97 -4.11
CA ASN A 429 -16.62 19.17 -5.36
C ASN A 429 -16.44 17.90 -6.18
N ILE A 430 -17.11 16.79 -5.83
CA ILE A 430 -17.09 15.55 -6.58
C ILE A 430 -18.29 15.48 -7.52
N VAL A 431 -18.07 15.05 -8.75
CA VAL A 431 -19.08 14.70 -9.75
C VAL A 431 -19.09 13.19 -9.94
N GLY A 432 -20.24 12.59 -9.77
CA GLY A 432 -20.44 11.15 -9.79
C GLY A 432 -21.25 10.69 -8.59
N LYS A 433 -21.45 9.39 -8.46
CA LYS A 433 -22.19 8.79 -7.35
C LYS A 433 -21.45 7.55 -6.80
N ILE A 434 -21.79 7.13 -5.62
CA ILE A 434 -21.41 5.81 -5.10
C ILE A 434 -22.28 4.78 -5.83
N PRO A 435 -21.70 3.71 -6.42
CA PRO A 435 -22.48 2.74 -7.17
C PRO A 435 -23.37 1.89 -6.26
N GLU A 436 -24.55 1.58 -6.75
CA GLU A 436 -25.47 0.64 -6.15
C GLU A 436 -24.96 -0.81 -6.32
N TYR A 437 -25.36 -1.69 -5.42
CA TYR A 437 -24.94 -3.10 -5.45
C TYR A 437 -25.21 -3.78 -6.82
N ASP A 438 -26.36 -3.53 -7.42
CA ASP A 438 -26.74 -4.14 -8.69
C ASP A 438 -25.94 -3.64 -9.90
N GLU A 439 -25.29 -2.49 -9.77
CA GLU A 439 -24.41 -1.93 -10.79
C GLU A 439 -23.04 -2.61 -10.81
N LEU A 440 -22.65 -3.25 -9.71
CA LEU A 440 -21.35 -3.89 -9.56
C LEU A 440 -21.22 -5.19 -10.38
N SER A 441 -20.01 -5.47 -10.85
CA SER A 441 -19.67 -6.77 -11.42
C SER A 441 -19.69 -7.86 -10.34
N GLU A 442 -19.83 -9.12 -10.74
CA GLU A 442 -19.97 -10.25 -9.79
C GLU A 442 -18.76 -10.38 -8.85
N GLU A 443 -17.55 -10.09 -9.33
CA GLU A 443 -16.35 -10.10 -8.50
C GLU A 443 -16.44 -9.06 -7.36
N TYR A 444 -16.88 -7.86 -7.67
CA TYR A 444 -16.98 -6.77 -6.69
C TYR A 444 -18.21 -6.91 -5.78
N LYS A 445 -19.30 -7.50 -6.27
CA LYS A 445 -20.43 -7.88 -5.40
C LYS A 445 -20.01 -8.80 -4.27
N LEU A 446 -19.18 -9.81 -4.58
CA LEU A 446 -18.64 -10.71 -3.56
C LEU A 446 -17.76 -9.96 -2.54
N LEU A 447 -17.00 -8.96 -2.97
CA LEU A 447 -16.17 -8.18 -2.05
C LEU A 447 -17.00 -7.35 -1.07
N VAL A 448 -18.04 -6.64 -1.52
CA VAL A 448 -18.87 -5.80 -0.64
C VAL A 448 -19.67 -6.66 0.35
N ILE A 449 -20.16 -7.84 -0.07
CA ILE A 449 -20.80 -8.80 0.83
C ILE A 449 -19.82 -9.32 1.88
N ASN A 450 -18.63 -9.72 1.44
CA ASN A 450 -17.63 -10.31 2.34
C ASN A 450 -17.09 -9.32 3.38
N GLN A 451 -17.13 -8.03 3.09
CA GLN A 451 -16.79 -6.98 4.06
C GLN A 451 -17.97 -6.57 4.96
N GLY A 452 -19.15 -7.13 4.75
CA GLY A 452 -20.33 -6.80 5.54
C GLY A 452 -20.91 -5.41 5.28
N ILE A 453 -20.59 -4.81 4.12
CA ILE A 453 -21.14 -3.49 3.72
C ILE A 453 -22.59 -3.61 3.30
N ILE A 454 -22.96 -4.75 2.74
CA ILE A 454 -24.32 -5.08 2.36
C ILE A 454 -24.71 -6.40 3.02
N ASP A 455 -25.78 -6.40 3.79
CA ASP A 455 -26.38 -7.62 4.30
C ASP A 455 -27.37 -8.16 3.25
N VAL A 456 -27.03 -9.29 2.65
CA VAL A 456 -27.92 -9.97 1.65
C VAL A 456 -29.18 -10.57 2.27
N ASN A 457 -29.38 -10.48 3.59
CA ASN A 457 -30.57 -10.97 4.28
C ASN A 457 -31.58 -9.85 4.61
N GLU A 458 -31.26 -8.61 4.30
CA GLU A 458 -32.19 -7.48 4.25
C GLU A 458 -32.67 -7.22 2.82
#